data_f2d38bda31c866b28a24a7db753fb0b1
#
_entry.id   f2d38bda31c866b28a24a7db753fb0b1
#
_cell.length_a   1.000
_cell.length_b   1.000
_cell.length_c   1.000
_cell.angle_alpha   90.00
_cell.angle_beta   90.00
_cell.angle_gamma   90.00
#
_symmetry.space_group_name_H-M   'P 1'
#
loop_
_entity.id
_entity.type
_entity.pdbx_description
1 polymer ?
#
loop_
_entity_poly.entity_id
_entity_poly.type
_entity_poly.pdbx_seq_one_letter_code
_entity_poly.pdbx_strand_id
1 'polypeptide(L)'
;MVHVSTSLEVCEERDVKGLYAKARTGEITNFTGISDPFDEPKCAHITLNSTGGEGGSVDDMVEQLAHLFEKKKAVLLPGRWQPLHVGHEWLIQRELDQGKRVVVGIRDTPVSESDPYSADMRKRMIEHRYEGEDVEAWIMPDIEAISYGRKVGYDLREADDIPPEVFAVSATGVRGGNRANVSQKVMEFMIAEGIWDGE
;
A
#
# COMPACT_ATOMS: atom_id res chain seq x y z
N MET A 1 -8.28 8.24 -9.92
CA MET A 1 -9.25 7.91 -10.99
C MET A 1 -10.29 6.96 -10.41
N VAL A 2 -11.57 7.24 -10.62
CA VAL A 2 -12.68 6.35 -10.26
C VAL A 2 -13.23 5.79 -11.56
N HIS A 3 -13.35 4.47 -11.66
CA HIS A 3 -13.96 3.79 -12.80
C HIS A 3 -15.34 3.28 -12.38
N VAL A 4 -16.38 3.67 -13.10
CA VAL A 4 -17.73 3.12 -12.93
C VAL A 4 -17.92 2.04 -14.00
N SER A 5 -17.92 0.76 -13.58
CA SER A 5 -17.87 -0.41 -14.47
C SER A 5 -19.23 -1.10 -14.65
N THR A 6 -20.32 -0.31 -14.67
CA THR A 6 -21.64 -0.86 -14.96
C THR A 6 -21.68 -1.38 -16.38
N SER A 7 -22.14 -2.61 -16.61
CA SER A 7 -22.18 -3.20 -17.93
C SER A 7 -23.11 -2.43 -18.89
N LEU A 8 -22.81 -2.49 -20.18
CA LEU A 8 -23.57 -1.78 -21.22
C LEU A 8 -25.05 -2.23 -21.21
N GLU A 9 -25.29 -3.53 -21.05
CA GLU A 9 -26.64 -4.10 -21.00
C GLU A 9 -27.49 -3.48 -19.89
N VAL A 10 -26.90 -3.34 -18.68
CA VAL A 10 -27.58 -2.72 -17.54
C VAL A 10 -27.80 -1.22 -17.75
N CYS A 11 -26.86 -0.54 -18.40
CA CYS A 11 -27.03 0.86 -18.76
C CYS A 11 -28.15 1.06 -19.79
N GLU A 12 -28.24 0.19 -20.80
CA GLU A 12 -29.31 0.21 -21.81
C GLU A 12 -30.69 -0.12 -21.20
N GLU A 13 -30.75 -1.12 -20.29
CA GLU A 13 -31.97 -1.48 -19.60
C GLU A 13 -32.52 -0.32 -18.75
N ARG A 14 -31.62 0.40 -18.08
CA ARG A 14 -32.00 1.54 -17.24
C ARG A 14 -32.40 2.78 -18.04
N ASP A 15 -31.82 3.04 -19.15
CA ASP A 15 -31.91 4.19 -20.10
C ASP A 15 -32.94 5.28 -19.76
N VAL A 16 -32.91 5.80 -18.54
CA VAL A 16 -33.89 6.75 -17.97
C VAL A 16 -34.14 7.97 -18.85
N LYS A 17 -33.13 8.35 -19.66
CA LYS A 17 -33.19 9.52 -20.55
C LYS A 17 -33.40 9.15 -22.02
N GLY A 18 -33.50 7.87 -22.38
CA GLY A 18 -33.63 7.38 -23.74
C GLY A 18 -32.43 7.65 -24.64
N LEU A 19 -31.25 7.88 -24.05
CA LEU A 19 -30.03 8.21 -24.81
C LEU A 19 -29.45 7.00 -25.52
N TYR A 20 -29.48 5.83 -24.88
CA TYR A 20 -29.02 4.58 -25.48
C TYR A 20 -29.92 4.16 -26.65
N ALA A 21 -31.25 4.28 -26.48
CA ALA A 21 -32.19 4.02 -27.56
C ALA A 21 -31.94 4.92 -28.78
N LYS A 22 -31.67 6.21 -28.57
CA LYS A 22 -31.35 7.17 -29.65
C LYS A 22 -30.00 6.89 -30.31
N ALA A 23 -29.00 6.46 -29.55
CA ALA A 23 -27.72 6.06 -30.07
C ALA A 23 -27.83 4.79 -30.94
N ARG A 24 -28.65 3.81 -30.54
CA ARG A 24 -28.92 2.60 -31.33
C ARG A 24 -29.67 2.88 -32.64
N THR A 25 -30.54 3.88 -32.67
CA THR A 25 -31.21 4.31 -33.91
C THR A 25 -30.38 5.22 -34.79
N GLY A 26 -29.14 5.59 -34.36
CA GLY A 26 -28.26 6.48 -35.09
C GLY A 26 -28.64 7.97 -35.01
N GLU A 27 -29.61 8.31 -34.16
CA GLU A 27 -29.99 9.71 -33.88
C GLU A 27 -28.89 10.47 -33.14
N ILE A 28 -28.12 9.75 -32.30
CA ILE A 28 -26.92 10.26 -31.63
C ILE A 28 -25.71 9.50 -32.21
N THR A 29 -24.76 10.23 -32.76
CA THR A 29 -23.49 9.71 -33.22
C THR A 29 -22.38 9.92 -32.19
N ASN A 30 -21.29 9.15 -32.27
CA ASN A 30 -20.13 9.23 -31.37
C ASN A 30 -20.53 8.99 -29.90
N PHE A 31 -21.35 7.95 -29.66
CA PHE A 31 -21.79 7.56 -28.34
C PHE A 31 -20.87 6.46 -27.80
N THR A 32 -20.11 6.79 -26.77
CA THR A 32 -19.14 5.87 -26.16
C THR A 32 -19.81 4.58 -25.67
N GLY A 33 -19.26 3.45 -26.04
CA GLY A 33 -19.79 2.12 -25.75
C GLY A 33 -20.83 1.60 -26.75
N ILE A 34 -21.32 2.43 -27.70
CA ILE A 34 -22.26 2.03 -28.79
C ILE A 34 -21.63 2.23 -30.15
N SER A 35 -21.41 3.47 -30.56
CA SER A 35 -20.81 3.82 -31.85
C SER A 35 -19.31 4.13 -31.74
N ASP A 36 -18.84 4.51 -30.55
CA ASP A 36 -17.42 4.69 -30.25
C ASP A 36 -16.95 3.67 -29.21
N PRO A 37 -15.72 3.15 -29.31
CA PRO A 37 -15.19 2.22 -28.32
C PRO A 37 -15.01 2.89 -26.97
N PHE A 38 -15.15 2.11 -25.90
CA PHE A 38 -14.79 2.50 -24.54
C PHE A 38 -13.52 1.76 -24.13
N ASP A 39 -12.46 2.52 -23.89
CA ASP A 39 -11.21 1.97 -23.37
C ASP A 39 -11.27 1.87 -21.85
N GLU A 40 -11.33 0.65 -21.34
CA GLU A 40 -11.31 0.42 -19.90
C GLU A 40 -9.98 0.89 -19.27
N PRO A 41 -10.04 1.66 -18.17
CA PRO A 41 -8.84 2.13 -17.50
C PRO A 41 -8.07 0.97 -16.86
N LYS A 42 -6.80 0.79 -17.24
CA LYS A 42 -5.93 -0.29 -16.72
C LYS A 42 -5.50 -0.09 -15.26
N CYS A 43 -5.57 1.14 -14.74
CA CYS A 43 -5.09 1.52 -13.40
C CYS A 43 -6.09 2.46 -12.72
N ALA A 44 -7.30 1.99 -12.43
CA ALA A 44 -8.25 2.74 -11.60
C ALA A 44 -7.85 2.64 -10.12
N HIS A 45 -7.96 3.74 -9.37
CA HIS A 45 -7.79 3.72 -7.91
C HIS A 45 -8.94 2.98 -7.22
N ILE A 46 -10.11 3.02 -7.81
CA ILE A 46 -11.30 2.29 -7.37
C ILE A 46 -12.19 1.99 -8.57
N THR A 47 -12.82 0.83 -8.57
CA THR A 47 -13.83 0.43 -9.55
C THR A 47 -15.17 0.24 -8.85
N LEU A 48 -16.17 1.02 -9.26
CA LEU A 48 -17.53 0.97 -8.73
C LEU A 48 -18.43 0.24 -9.72
N ASN A 49 -19.17 -0.76 -9.23
CA ASN A 49 -20.12 -1.51 -10.03
C ASN A 49 -21.54 -1.27 -9.50
N SER A 50 -22.43 -0.74 -10.32
CA SER A 50 -23.82 -0.44 -9.95
C SER A 50 -24.84 -1.44 -10.51
N THR A 51 -24.43 -2.68 -10.80
CA THR A 51 -25.33 -3.70 -11.39
C THR A 51 -26.40 -4.24 -10.43
N GLY A 52 -26.30 -3.92 -9.13
CA GLY A 52 -27.14 -4.50 -8.09
C GLY A 52 -26.59 -5.86 -7.61
N GLY A 53 -26.81 -6.20 -6.35
CA GLY A 53 -26.23 -7.37 -5.69
C GLY A 53 -25.24 -6.94 -4.60
N GLU A 54 -24.55 -7.88 -3.99
CA GLU A 54 -23.56 -7.58 -2.93
C GLU A 54 -22.47 -6.64 -3.48
N GLY A 55 -22.28 -5.48 -2.84
CA GLY A 55 -21.30 -4.46 -3.23
C GLY A 55 -21.73 -3.51 -4.37
N GLY A 56 -22.94 -3.64 -4.93
CA GLY A 56 -23.41 -2.84 -6.06
C GLY A 56 -24.52 -1.83 -5.73
N SER A 57 -24.87 -1.64 -4.48
CA SER A 57 -25.82 -0.61 -4.06
C SER A 57 -25.15 0.78 -4.07
N VAL A 58 -25.97 1.83 -4.08
CA VAL A 58 -25.46 3.21 -3.96
C VAL A 58 -24.75 3.40 -2.61
N ASP A 59 -25.26 2.81 -1.55
CA ASP A 59 -24.66 2.91 -0.21
C ASP A 59 -23.30 2.21 -0.16
N ASP A 60 -23.15 1.03 -0.77
CA ASP A 60 -21.87 0.33 -0.90
C ASP A 60 -20.85 1.17 -1.69
N MET A 61 -21.28 1.79 -2.78
CA MET A 61 -20.42 2.66 -3.58
C MET A 61 -19.99 3.91 -2.80
N VAL A 62 -20.89 4.49 -2.01
CA VAL A 62 -20.60 5.63 -1.13
C VAL A 62 -19.60 5.22 -0.05
N GLU A 63 -19.75 4.06 0.57
CA GLU A 63 -18.83 3.55 1.56
C GLU A 63 -17.44 3.30 0.97
N GLN A 64 -17.36 2.66 -0.19
CA GLN A 64 -16.11 2.48 -0.92
C GLN A 64 -15.43 3.81 -1.26
N LEU A 65 -16.19 4.81 -1.71
CA LEU A 65 -15.65 6.15 -1.98
C LEU A 65 -15.22 6.85 -0.69
N ALA A 66 -15.98 6.73 0.41
CA ALA A 66 -15.63 7.33 1.69
C ALA A 66 -14.26 6.86 2.17
N HIS A 67 -13.94 5.58 2.02
CA HIS A 67 -12.63 5.03 2.36
C HIS A 67 -11.46 5.71 1.61
N LEU A 68 -11.66 6.15 0.35
CA LEU A 68 -10.62 6.91 -0.38
C LEU A 68 -10.34 8.29 0.24
N PHE A 69 -11.32 8.85 0.96
CA PHE A 69 -11.22 10.18 1.56
C PHE A 69 -10.98 10.13 3.08
N GLU A 70 -11.05 8.96 3.68
CA GLU A 70 -10.68 8.79 5.08
C GLU A 70 -9.18 9.07 5.24
N LYS A 71 -8.88 10.22 5.82
CA LYS A 71 -7.52 10.54 6.28
C LYS A 71 -7.24 9.75 7.56
N LYS A 72 -6.99 8.46 7.44
CA LYS A 72 -6.54 7.66 8.58
C LYS A 72 -5.24 8.26 9.13
N LYS A 73 -5.19 8.48 10.42
CA LYS A 73 -3.93 8.82 11.09
C LYS A 73 -2.98 7.65 10.93
N ALA A 74 -1.75 7.93 10.53
CA ALA A 74 -0.72 6.92 10.38
C ALA A 74 0.24 6.95 11.56
N VAL A 75 0.85 5.80 11.86
CA VAL A 75 2.01 5.70 12.74
C VAL A 75 3.27 5.73 11.87
N LEU A 76 4.17 6.65 12.16
CA LEU A 76 5.48 6.72 11.50
C LEU A 76 6.50 5.91 12.27
N LEU A 77 7.12 4.96 11.60
CA LEU A 77 8.22 4.14 12.10
C LEU A 77 9.52 4.50 11.35
N PRO A 78 10.33 5.43 11.87
CA PRO A 78 11.58 5.82 11.21
C PRO A 78 12.70 4.81 11.53
N GLY A 79 13.49 4.42 10.52
CA GLY A 79 14.58 3.47 10.70
C GLY A 79 15.50 3.34 9.50
N ARG A 80 16.54 2.50 9.64
CA ARG A 80 17.47 2.16 8.53
C ARG A 80 17.00 0.97 7.71
N TRP A 81 16.34 -0.01 8.34
CA TRP A 81 15.74 -1.19 7.65
C TRP A 81 16.75 -1.99 6.80
N GLN A 82 17.89 -2.39 7.38
CA GLN A 82 19.09 -2.91 6.68
C GLN A 82 19.45 -4.39 7.01
N PRO A 83 18.73 -5.42 6.53
CA PRO A 83 17.47 -5.43 5.84
C PRO A 83 16.26 -5.43 6.80
N LEU A 84 15.05 -5.52 6.23
CA LEU A 84 13.85 -5.83 6.99
C LEU A 84 14.02 -7.24 7.63
N HIS A 85 13.64 -7.39 8.89
CA HIS A 85 13.73 -8.64 9.65
C HIS A 85 12.56 -8.77 10.63
N VAL A 86 12.37 -9.94 11.21
CA VAL A 86 11.21 -10.22 12.08
C VAL A 86 11.03 -9.21 13.22
N GLY A 87 12.11 -8.62 13.73
CA GLY A 87 12.02 -7.53 14.73
C GLY A 87 11.37 -6.27 14.19
N HIS A 88 11.69 -5.92 12.97
CA HIS A 88 11.03 -4.81 12.27
C HIS A 88 9.59 -5.14 11.91
N GLU A 89 9.34 -6.36 11.43
CA GLU A 89 8.00 -6.81 11.08
C GLU A 89 7.08 -6.84 12.30
N TRP A 90 7.60 -7.21 13.46
CA TRP A 90 6.85 -7.17 14.72
C TRP A 90 6.37 -5.74 15.06
N LEU A 91 7.24 -4.73 14.90
CA LEU A 91 6.88 -3.32 15.14
C LEU A 91 5.77 -2.85 14.20
N ILE A 92 5.84 -3.23 12.93
CA ILE A 92 4.83 -2.88 11.93
C ILE A 92 3.52 -3.59 12.23
N GLN A 93 3.57 -4.92 12.48
CA GLN A 93 2.40 -5.74 12.75
C GLN A 93 1.65 -5.28 13.99
N ARG A 94 2.37 -4.92 15.05
CA ARG A 94 1.78 -4.37 16.28
C ARG A 94 0.85 -3.17 16.05
N GLU A 95 1.20 -2.30 15.12
CA GLU A 95 0.37 -1.14 14.79
C GLU A 95 -0.77 -1.51 13.83
N LEU A 96 -0.53 -2.43 12.90
CA LEU A 96 -1.56 -2.96 12.01
C LEU A 96 -2.67 -3.70 12.78
N ASP A 97 -2.30 -4.51 13.79
CA ASP A 97 -3.24 -5.25 14.64
C ASP A 97 -4.18 -4.32 15.43
N GLN A 98 -3.77 -3.06 15.61
CA GLN A 98 -4.61 -2.01 16.20
C GLN A 98 -5.45 -1.25 15.15
N GLY A 99 -5.48 -1.73 13.92
CA GLY A 99 -6.22 -1.11 12.81
C GLY A 99 -5.64 0.21 12.32
N LYS A 100 -4.35 0.48 12.59
CA LYS A 100 -3.69 1.72 12.17
C LYS A 100 -3.01 1.54 10.83
N ARG A 101 -2.95 2.62 10.07
CA ARG A 101 -2.06 2.75 8.92
C ARG A 101 -0.63 2.94 9.40
N VAL A 102 0.32 2.32 8.73
CA VAL A 102 1.75 2.44 9.07
C VAL A 102 2.50 3.12 7.93
N VAL A 103 3.33 4.09 8.28
CA VAL A 103 4.30 4.70 7.36
C VAL A 103 5.69 4.30 7.84
N VAL A 104 6.38 3.53 7.02
CA VAL A 104 7.78 3.14 7.27
C VAL A 104 8.69 4.23 6.71
N GLY A 105 9.30 5.01 7.58
CA GLY A 105 10.25 6.06 7.23
C GLY A 105 11.66 5.50 7.04
N ILE A 106 12.11 5.43 5.80
CA ILE A 106 13.44 4.91 5.43
C ILE A 106 14.43 6.07 5.42
N ARG A 107 15.38 6.09 6.35
CA ARG A 107 16.44 7.09 6.37
C ARG A 107 17.35 6.90 5.16
N ASP A 108 17.55 7.95 4.36
CA ASP A 108 18.42 7.92 3.18
C ASP A 108 19.90 8.03 3.58
N THR A 109 20.38 6.95 4.17
CA THR A 109 21.81 6.83 4.55
C THR A 109 22.67 6.47 3.33
N PRO A 110 23.88 6.99 3.22
CA PRO A 110 24.84 6.55 2.20
C PRO A 110 25.08 5.04 2.28
N VAL A 111 25.22 4.42 1.11
CA VAL A 111 25.60 3.00 1.04
C VAL A 111 27.00 2.81 1.62
N SER A 112 27.16 1.88 2.55
CA SER A 112 28.40 1.57 3.25
C SER A 112 28.41 0.10 3.67
N GLU A 113 29.50 -0.34 4.29
CA GLU A 113 29.58 -1.71 4.83
C GLU A 113 28.51 -1.98 5.90
N SER A 114 28.19 -0.98 6.72
CA SER A 114 27.11 -1.09 7.74
C SER A 114 25.71 -0.91 7.17
N ASP A 115 25.56 -0.22 6.05
CA ASP A 115 24.30 0.08 5.38
C ASP A 115 24.37 -0.30 3.88
N PRO A 116 24.47 -1.60 3.55
CA PRO A 116 24.78 -2.05 2.19
C PRO A 116 23.65 -1.88 1.18
N TYR A 117 22.41 -1.67 1.65
CA TYR A 117 21.24 -1.57 0.77
C TYR A 117 20.81 -0.11 0.60
N SER A 118 20.66 0.34 -0.65
CA SER A 118 20.18 1.69 -0.96
C SER A 118 18.78 1.94 -0.41
N ALA A 119 18.40 3.21 -0.24
CA ALA A 119 17.06 3.58 0.21
C ALA A 119 15.96 3.04 -0.71
N ASP A 120 16.16 3.12 -2.03
CA ASP A 120 15.22 2.60 -3.03
C ASP A 120 15.04 1.08 -2.93
N MET A 121 16.11 0.36 -2.71
CA MET A 121 16.06 -1.09 -2.53
C MET A 121 15.28 -1.47 -1.27
N ARG A 122 15.55 -0.79 -0.16
CA ARG A 122 14.83 -1.01 1.11
C ARG A 122 13.34 -0.68 0.97
N LYS A 123 13.01 0.37 0.21
CA LYS A 123 11.63 0.73 -0.11
C LYS A 123 10.93 -0.39 -0.86
N ARG A 124 11.51 -0.88 -1.96
CA ARG A 124 10.94 -1.99 -2.74
C ARG A 124 10.80 -3.27 -1.91
N MET A 125 11.73 -3.56 -1.01
CA MET A 125 11.66 -4.70 -0.09
C MET A 125 10.45 -4.61 0.85
N ILE A 126 10.19 -3.42 1.42
CA ILE A 126 9.06 -3.18 2.30
C ILE A 126 7.75 -3.24 1.52
N GLU A 127 7.68 -2.61 0.35
CA GLU A 127 6.50 -2.63 -0.51
C GLU A 127 6.15 -4.06 -0.97
N HIS A 128 7.16 -4.87 -1.30
CA HIS A 128 6.96 -6.29 -1.63
C HIS A 128 6.44 -7.10 -0.43
N ARG A 129 7.03 -6.88 0.76
CA ARG A 129 6.61 -7.61 1.98
C ARG A 129 5.17 -7.32 2.37
N TYR A 130 4.74 -6.07 2.25
CA TYR A 130 3.44 -5.58 2.72
C TYR A 130 2.48 -5.27 1.57
N GLU A 131 2.64 -5.90 0.41
CA GLU A 131 1.71 -5.75 -0.71
C GLU A 131 0.27 -6.10 -0.28
N GLY A 132 -0.66 -5.15 -0.48
CA GLY A 132 -2.06 -5.29 -0.08
C GLY A 132 -2.37 -4.99 1.39
N GLU A 133 -1.38 -4.61 2.19
CA GLU A 133 -1.54 -4.20 3.59
C GLU A 133 -1.52 -2.66 3.72
N ASP A 134 -2.06 -2.11 4.82
CA ASP A 134 -2.13 -0.65 5.06
C ASP A 134 -0.76 -0.08 5.53
N VAL A 135 0.28 -0.40 4.74
CA VAL A 135 1.67 0.01 4.96
C VAL A 135 2.19 0.79 3.76
N GLU A 136 2.82 1.92 4.02
CA GLU A 136 3.45 2.76 3.01
C GLU A 136 4.92 3.01 3.36
N ALA A 137 5.82 2.95 2.38
CA ALA A 137 7.25 3.17 2.57
C ALA A 137 7.67 4.53 1.99
N TRP A 138 8.23 5.40 2.82
CA TRP A 138 8.72 6.71 2.43
C TRP A 138 10.23 6.81 2.61
N ILE A 139 10.93 7.26 1.58
CA ILE A 139 12.33 7.67 1.70
C ILE A 139 12.34 9.07 2.30
N MET A 140 13.04 9.23 3.40
CA MET A 140 13.17 10.49 4.12
C MET A 140 14.66 10.85 4.29
N PRO A 141 15.00 12.13 4.37
CA PRO A 141 16.39 12.52 4.64
C PRO A 141 16.97 11.79 5.85
N ASP A 142 18.26 11.63 5.90
CA ASP A 142 18.95 11.11 7.10
C ASP A 142 18.82 12.13 8.23
N ILE A 143 17.92 11.86 9.17
CA ILE A 143 17.56 12.77 10.24
C ILE A 143 18.45 12.55 11.47
N GLU A 144 18.90 13.64 12.07
CA GLU A 144 19.65 13.62 13.33
C GLU A 144 18.72 13.53 14.55
N ALA A 145 17.57 14.21 14.48
CA ALA A 145 16.64 14.30 15.61
C ALA A 145 15.20 14.57 15.15
N ILE A 146 14.25 14.20 15.98
CA ILE A 146 12.86 14.60 15.87
C ILE A 146 12.59 15.69 16.91
N SER A 147 12.35 16.92 16.43
CA SER A 147 11.99 18.04 17.30
C SER A 147 10.51 18.37 17.14
N TYR A 148 9.79 18.53 18.24
CA TYR A 148 8.36 18.82 18.20
C TYR A 148 7.99 19.95 19.15
N GLY A 149 7.01 20.75 18.74
CA GLY A 149 6.44 21.85 19.51
C GLY A 149 5.35 21.38 20.47
N ARG A 150 4.83 22.32 21.26
CA ARG A 150 3.71 22.03 22.18
C ARG A 150 2.42 21.72 21.40
N LYS A 151 1.65 20.72 21.83
CA LYS A 151 0.32 20.39 21.29
C LYS A 151 0.32 20.05 19.78
N VAL A 152 1.33 19.36 19.29
CA VAL A 152 1.42 18.97 17.88
C VAL A 152 0.40 17.91 17.46
N GLY A 153 -0.31 17.29 18.41
CA GLY A 153 -1.43 16.39 18.11
C GLY A 153 -1.03 14.95 17.75
N TYR A 154 0.21 14.54 18.02
CA TYR A 154 0.65 13.15 17.94
C TYR A 154 1.41 12.73 19.20
N ASP A 155 1.45 11.41 19.44
CA ASP A 155 2.16 10.80 20.56
C ASP A 155 3.54 10.32 20.11
N LEU A 156 4.54 10.48 20.97
CA LEU A 156 5.80 9.76 20.86
C LEU A 156 5.71 8.52 21.73
N ARG A 157 5.92 7.36 21.11
CA ARG A 157 5.85 6.07 21.80
C ARG A 157 7.13 5.30 21.58
N GLU A 158 7.68 4.77 22.66
CA GLU A 158 8.71 3.77 22.60
C GLU A 158 8.07 2.38 22.67
N ALA A 159 8.59 1.42 21.92
CA ALA A 159 8.13 0.03 22.02
C ALA A 159 8.88 -0.62 23.20
N ASP A 160 8.26 -0.61 24.37
CA ASP A 160 8.79 -1.18 25.63
C ASP A 160 8.31 -2.62 25.88
N ASP A 161 7.38 -3.11 25.07
CA ASP A 161 6.74 -4.43 25.17
C ASP A 161 7.29 -5.45 24.13
N ILE A 162 8.49 -5.19 23.57
CA ILE A 162 9.11 -6.08 22.57
C ILE A 162 9.48 -7.41 23.24
N PRO A 163 9.01 -8.57 22.72
CA PRO A 163 9.39 -9.87 23.24
C PRO A 163 10.90 -10.09 23.21
N PRO A 164 11.52 -10.73 24.22
CA PRO A 164 12.97 -10.91 24.31
C PRO A 164 13.59 -11.57 23.07
N GLU A 165 12.91 -12.54 22.47
CA GLU A 165 13.33 -13.23 21.25
C GLU A 165 13.33 -12.31 20.03
N VAL A 166 12.40 -11.36 19.96
CA VAL A 166 12.32 -10.34 18.90
C VAL A 166 13.39 -9.26 19.13
N PHE A 167 13.56 -8.83 20.38
CA PHE A 167 14.58 -7.83 20.76
C PHE A 167 16.02 -8.29 20.45
N ALA A 168 16.29 -9.60 20.55
CA ALA A 168 17.58 -10.18 20.24
C ALA A 168 17.94 -10.16 18.73
N VAL A 169 16.96 -9.90 17.85
CA VAL A 169 17.19 -9.88 16.41
C VAL A 169 17.82 -8.55 15.97
N SER A 170 18.87 -8.63 15.16
CA SER A 170 19.52 -7.44 14.62
C SER A 170 19.79 -7.58 13.12
N ALA A 171 19.73 -6.47 12.41
CA ALA A 171 20.08 -6.42 10.99
C ALA A 171 21.52 -6.88 10.72
N THR A 172 22.44 -6.62 11.64
CA THR A 172 23.84 -7.09 11.56
C THR A 172 23.90 -8.62 11.62
N GLY A 173 23.16 -9.24 12.54
CA GLY A 173 23.07 -10.71 12.61
C GLY A 173 22.49 -11.33 11.34
N VAL A 174 21.48 -10.70 10.75
CA VAL A 174 20.88 -11.14 9.47
C VAL A 174 21.89 -11.05 8.33
N ARG A 175 22.61 -9.93 8.21
CA ARG A 175 23.69 -9.77 7.21
C ARG A 175 24.84 -10.77 7.42
N GLY A 176 25.10 -11.13 8.67
CA GLY A 176 26.09 -12.15 9.05
C GLY A 176 25.66 -13.59 8.81
N GLY A 177 24.50 -13.84 8.21
CA GLY A 177 24.02 -15.16 7.78
C GLY A 177 22.86 -15.73 8.59
N ASN A 178 22.35 -15.04 9.62
CA ASN A 178 21.18 -15.52 10.38
C ASN A 178 19.87 -15.23 9.62
N ARG A 179 19.66 -15.93 8.51
CA ARG A 179 18.49 -15.78 7.62
C ARG A 179 17.19 -16.29 8.24
N ALA A 180 17.25 -17.08 9.31
CA ALA A 180 16.07 -17.56 10.03
C ALA A 180 15.24 -16.40 10.65
N ASN A 181 15.85 -15.24 10.83
CA ASN A 181 15.19 -14.04 11.35
C ASN A 181 14.58 -13.13 10.25
N VAL A 182 14.36 -13.67 9.07
CA VAL A 182 13.76 -12.97 7.92
C VAL A 182 12.54 -13.74 7.45
N SER A 183 11.44 -13.04 7.18
CA SER A 183 10.25 -13.68 6.65
C SER A 183 10.46 -14.20 5.22
N GLN A 184 9.64 -15.16 4.82
CA GLN A 184 9.73 -15.78 3.51
C GLN A 184 9.63 -14.75 2.38
N LYS A 185 8.71 -13.80 2.44
CA LYS A 185 8.55 -12.75 1.42
C LYS A 185 9.80 -11.88 1.27
N VAL A 186 10.44 -11.52 2.38
CA VAL A 186 11.70 -10.76 2.34
C VAL A 186 12.82 -11.61 1.78
N MET A 187 12.88 -12.90 2.13
CA MET A 187 13.85 -13.86 1.55
C MET A 187 13.70 -13.95 0.03
N GLU A 188 12.47 -14.15 -0.45
CA GLU A 188 12.14 -14.21 -1.87
C GLU A 188 12.57 -12.94 -2.62
N PHE A 189 12.32 -11.77 -2.05
CA PHE A 189 12.77 -10.50 -2.59
C PHE A 189 14.30 -10.43 -2.69
N MET A 190 15.01 -10.78 -1.63
CA MET A 190 16.47 -10.70 -1.57
C MET A 190 17.16 -11.66 -2.56
N ILE A 191 16.56 -12.83 -2.80
CA ILE A 191 17.01 -13.79 -3.81
C ILE A 191 16.73 -13.25 -5.22
N ALA A 192 15.54 -12.70 -5.47
CA ALA A 192 15.15 -12.13 -6.77
C ALA A 192 16.03 -10.94 -7.17
N GLU A 193 16.50 -10.15 -6.20
CA GLU A 193 17.46 -9.05 -6.43
C GLU A 193 18.92 -9.54 -6.56
N GLY A 194 19.19 -10.85 -6.46
CA GLY A 194 20.52 -11.43 -6.58
C GLY A 194 21.47 -11.11 -5.42
N ILE A 195 20.92 -10.79 -4.24
CA ILE A 195 21.70 -10.42 -3.04
C ILE A 195 22.02 -11.65 -2.21
N TRP A 196 21.10 -12.58 -2.17
CA TRP A 196 21.25 -13.84 -1.46
C TRP A 196 21.14 -15.01 -2.43
N ASP A 197 21.93 -16.06 -2.17
CA ASP A 197 21.82 -17.32 -2.88
C ASP A 197 20.55 -18.07 -2.44
N GLY A 198 19.91 -18.75 -3.36
CA GLY A 198 18.66 -19.49 -3.13
C GLY A 198 18.82 -20.82 -2.41
N GLU A 199 19.97 -21.09 -1.75
CA GLU A 199 20.25 -22.33 -1.00
C GLU A 199 19.93 -22.20 0.50
#